data_b04ec8be646e2ce55fecd6ca10a442d8
#
_entry.id   b04ec8be646e2ce55fecd6ca10a442d8
#
_cell.length_a   1.000
_cell.length_b   1.000
_cell.length_c   1.000
_cell.angle_alpha   90.00
_cell.angle_beta   90.00
_cell.angle_gamma   90.00
#
_symmetry.space_group_name_H-M   'P 1'
#
loop_
_entity.id
_entity.type
_entity.pdbx_description
1 polymer ?
#
loop_
_entity_poly.entity_id
_entity_poly.type
_entity_poly.pdbx_seq_one_letter_code
_entity_poly.pdbx_strand_id
1 'polypeptide(L)'
;MADEDNHINKNKFKVPFVCGCRDLGEALRRVAEGAAMLRTKGEAGTGNVVEAVRHARTVQREIRRLKTMDEDELFVYAKDIRAPLELVQEVARTGKLPVVNFAAGGVATPADAALMMQLGLDGVFVGSGIFKSTEPEKRARAIVQAVTHFRNPQVLAEVSTKLGVPMVGISDIKGDPVNFRDREGGVAGDGVPPKKQLHGATETQLYGSSWNVGHQHR
;
A
#
# COMPACT_ATOMS: atom_id res chain seq x y z
N MET A 1 10.70 2.15 -2.72
CA MET A 1 11.54 1.92 -3.90
C MET A 1 12.37 3.16 -4.10
N ALA A 2 13.67 3.06 -4.37
CA ALA A 2 14.57 4.22 -4.39
C ALA A 2 14.57 4.96 -5.74
N ASP A 3 13.96 4.39 -6.78
CA ASP A 3 13.93 4.94 -8.12
C ASP A 3 12.52 4.84 -8.68
N GLU A 4 11.94 5.97 -9.08
CA GLU A 4 10.59 6.03 -9.65
C GLU A 4 10.59 5.85 -11.16
N ASP A 5 11.71 6.11 -11.83
CA ASP A 5 11.83 6.09 -13.28
C ASP A 5 12.30 4.73 -13.81
N ASN A 6 13.17 4.04 -13.06
CA ASN A 6 13.78 2.79 -13.49
C ASN A 6 13.23 1.59 -12.72
N HIS A 7 12.15 1.02 -13.21
CA HIS A 7 11.58 -0.20 -12.66
C HIS A 7 12.13 -1.45 -13.34
N ILE A 8 12.26 -2.53 -12.56
CA ILE A 8 12.69 -3.84 -13.07
C ILE A 8 11.65 -4.34 -14.10
N ASN A 9 12.13 -4.81 -15.25
CA ASN A 9 11.30 -5.58 -16.19
C ASN A 9 11.05 -6.97 -15.61
N LYS A 10 9.89 -7.14 -15.01
CA LYS A 10 9.49 -8.34 -14.25
C LYS A 10 9.20 -9.54 -15.17
N ASN A 11 8.92 -9.29 -16.45
CA ASN A 11 8.72 -10.34 -17.45
C ASN A 11 9.96 -11.22 -17.69
N LYS A 12 11.14 -10.77 -17.24
CA LYS A 12 12.38 -11.53 -17.30
C LYS A 12 12.53 -12.57 -16.18
N PHE A 13 11.59 -12.61 -15.23
CA PHE A 13 11.67 -13.44 -14.03
C PHE A 13 10.50 -14.44 -13.98
N LYS A 14 10.74 -15.59 -13.37
CA LYS A 14 9.70 -16.61 -13.13
C LYS A 14 8.94 -16.39 -11.82
N VAL A 15 9.51 -15.61 -10.87
CA VAL A 15 8.88 -15.34 -9.59
C VAL A 15 7.81 -14.23 -9.74
N PRO A 16 6.67 -14.33 -9.06
CA PRO A 16 5.66 -13.28 -9.07
C PRO A 16 6.12 -12.05 -8.30
N PHE A 17 5.87 -10.88 -8.85
CA PHE A 17 6.16 -9.60 -8.20
C PHE A 17 4.87 -8.93 -7.69
N VAL A 18 4.94 -8.41 -6.47
CA VAL A 18 3.92 -7.55 -5.88
C VAL A 18 4.41 -6.10 -5.94
N CYS A 19 3.60 -5.22 -6.54
CA CYS A 19 3.96 -3.81 -6.71
C CYS A 19 2.98 -2.87 -6.03
N GLY A 20 3.48 -1.77 -5.47
CA GLY A 20 2.65 -0.71 -4.90
C GLY A 20 2.15 0.26 -5.97
N CYS A 21 0.91 0.77 -5.79
CA CYS A 21 0.34 1.84 -6.61
C CYS A 21 -0.47 2.82 -5.77
N ARG A 22 -0.61 4.06 -6.27
CA ARG A 22 -1.40 5.15 -5.67
C ARG A 22 -2.61 5.51 -6.52
N ASP A 23 -2.50 5.30 -7.83
CA ASP A 23 -3.48 5.64 -8.84
C ASP A 23 -3.53 4.55 -9.94
N LEU A 24 -4.46 4.69 -10.88
CA LEU A 24 -4.65 3.73 -11.96
C LEU A 24 -3.47 3.74 -12.95
N GLY A 25 -2.90 4.91 -13.23
CA GLY A 25 -1.77 5.01 -14.16
C GLY A 25 -0.56 4.25 -13.62
N GLU A 26 -0.20 4.43 -12.36
CA GLU A 26 0.86 3.66 -11.71
C GLU A 26 0.53 2.16 -11.68
N ALA A 27 -0.72 1.79 -11.37
CA ALA A 27 -1.17 0.41 -11.37
C ALA A 27 -0.94 -0.26 -12.73
N LEU A 28 -1.39 0.36 -13.81
CA LEU A 28 -1.29 -0.19 -15.16
C LEU A 28 0.17 -0.23 -15.67
N ARG A 29 1.00 0.75 -15.31
CA ARG A 29 2.44 0.67 -15.60
C ARG A 29 3.10 -0.51 -14.89
N ARG A 30 2.77 -0.77 -13.63
CA ARG A 30 3.29 -1.96 -12.90
C ARG A 30 2.84 -3.26 -13.55
N VAL A 31 1.57 -3.34 -13.99
CA VAL A 31 1.06 -4.51 -14.72
C VAL A 31 1.81 -4.70 -16.04
N ALA A 32 2.00 -3.64 -16.83
CA ALA A 32 2.76 -3.68 -18.08
C ALA A 32 4.21 -4.18 -17.89
N GLU A 33 4.82 -3.86 -16.75
CA GLU A 33 6.16 -4.33 -16.38
C GLU A 33 6.18 -5.80 -15.91
N GLY A 34 5.02 -6.46 -15.82
CA GLY A 34 4.89 -7.86 -15.40
C GLY A 34 4.59 -8.05 -13.91
N ALA A 35 3.98 -7.10 -13.23
CA ALA A 35 3.50 -7.31 -11.87
C ALA A 35 2.38 -8.35 -11.86
N ALA A 36 2.52 -9.36 -11.00
CA ALA A 36 1.51 -10.40 -10.81
C ALA A 36 0.42 -10.00 -9.80
N MET A 37 0.70 -8.98 -8.99
CA MET A 37 -0.19 -8.49 -7.94
C MET A 37 0.11 -7.02 -7.65
N LEU A 38 -0.92 -6.28 -7.32
CA LEU A 38 -0.82 -4.89 -6.87
C LEU A 38 -1.18 -4.76 -5.39
N ARG A 39 -0.73 -3.67 -4.78
CA ARG A 39 -1.16 -3.23 -3.47
C ARG A 39 -1.22 -1.71 -3.38
N THR A 40 -2.03 -1.19 -2.47
CA THR A 40 -1.92 0.23 -2.11
C THR A 40 -0.55 0.49 -1.48
N LYS A 41 0.05 1.64 -1.73
CA LYS A 41 1.26 2.04 -1.01
C LYS A 41 0.96 2.36 0.44
N GLY A 42 -0.07 3.15 0.70
CA GLY A 42 -0.50 3.51 2.04
C GLY A 42 0.61 4.15 2.88
N GLU A 43 0.44 4.14 4.19
CA GLU A 43 1.45 4.60 5.16
C GLU A 43 1.90 3.42 6.01
N ALA A 44 2.91 2.70 5.54
CA ALA A 44 3.42 1.52 6.22
C ALA A 44 4.14 1.89 7.53
N GLY A 45 4.04 1.00 8.53
CA GLY A 45 4.70 1.18 9.83
C GLY A 45 3.89 2.00 10.83
N THR A 46 2.64 2.34 10.53
CA THR A 46 1.70 3.04 11.42
C THR A 46 0.36 2.33 11.49
N GLY A 47 -0.49 2.72 12.45
CA GLY A 47 -1.89 2.29 12.54
C GLY A 47 -2.86 3.22 11.79
N ASN A 48 -2.39 4.06 10.88
CA ASN A 48 -3.21 4.99 10.12
C ASN A 48 -3.46 4.49 8.69
N VAL A 49 -4.70 4.09 8.42
CA VAL A 49 -5.14 3.52 7.14
C VAL A 49 -5.52 4.58 6.10
N VAL A 50 -5.54 5.87 6.45
CA VAL A 50 -6.09 6.96 5.62
C VAL A 50 -5.46 7.02 4.23
N GLU A 51 -4.13 6.92 4.11
CA GLU A 51 -3.47 6.95 2.81
C GLU A 51 -3.80 5.72 1.96
N ALA A 52 -3.90 4.53 2.54
CA ALA A 52 -4.32 3.33 1.82
C ALA A 52 -5.78 3.46 1.32
N VAL A 53 -6.67 4.05 2.12
CA VAL A 53 -8.06 4.38 1.71
C VAL A 53 -8.06 5.36 0.54
N ARG A 54 -7.22 6.41 0.59
CA ARG A 54 -7.10 7.40 -0.49
C ARG A 54 -6.68 6.73 -1.80
N HIS A 55 -5.63 5.91 -1.77
CA HIS A 55 -5.14 5.19 -2.95
C HIS A 55 -6.20 4.23 -3.50
N ALA A 56 -6.84 3.42 -2.65
CA ALA A 56 -7.92 2.52 -3.04
C ALA A 56 -9.07 3.28 -3.73
N ARG A 57 -9.55 4.37 -3.12
CA ARG A 57 -10.61 5.20 -3.68
C ARG A 57 -10.23 5.87 -4.99
N THR A 58 -8.97 6.30 -5.13
CA THR A 58 -8.46 6.90 -6.37
C THR A 58 -8.53 5.88 -7.50
N VAL A 59 -7.91 4.70 -7.33
CA VAL A 59 -7.94 3.63 -8.33
C VAL A 59 -9.38 3.26 -8.71
N GLN A 60 -10.25 3.03 -7.73
CA GLN A 60 -11.65 2.65 -7.98
C GLN A 60 -12.46 3.75 -8.68
N ARG A 61 -12.20 5.02 -8.38
CA ARG A 61 -12.83 6.16 -9.06
C ARG A 61 -12.40 6.23 -10.52
N GLU A 62 -11.13 6.07 -10.79
CA GLU A 62 -10.55 6.10 -12.13
C GLU A 62 -11.06 4.93 -12.98
N ILE A 63 -11.13 3.72 -12.43
CA ILE A 63 -11.75 2.56 -13.10
C ILE A 63 -13.20 2.85 -13.48
N ARG A 64 -14.00 3.46 -12.57
CA ARG A 64 -15.39 3.81 -12.89
C ARG A 64 -15.48 4.87 -13.98
N ARG A 65 -14.56 5.84 -14.01
CA ARG A 65 -14.50 6.88 -15.03
C ARG A 65 -14.25 6.28 -16.42
N LEU A 66 -13.36 5.30 -16.55
CA LEU A 66 -13.08 4.65 -17.84
C LEU A 66 -14.34 4.06 -18.50
N LYS A 67 -15.30 3.57 -17.71
CA LYS A 67 -16.54 2.98 -18.25
C LYS A 67 -17.44 3.96 -18.98
N THR A 68 -17.26 5.26 -18.80
CA THR A 68 -18.05 6.32 -19.43
C THR A 68 -17.33 7.02 -20.56
N MET A 69 -16.09 6.63 -20.85
CA MET A 69 -15.26 7.20 -21.91
C MET A 69 -15.49 6.44 -23.21
N ASP A 70 -15.53 7.18 -24.32
CA ASP A 70 -15.46 6.61 -25.66
C ASP A 70 -14.02 6.22 -26.05
N GLU A 71 -13.84 5.69 -27.25
CA GLU A 71 -12.55 5.15 -27.70
C GLU A 71 -11.48 6.24 -27.86
N ASP A 72 -11.86 7.41 -28.35
CA ASP A 72 -10.94 8.54 -28.51
C ASP A 72 -10.55 9.13 -27.14
N GLU A 73 -11.49 9.22 -26.22
CA GLU A 73 -11.24 9.64 -24.84
C GLU A 73 -10.30 8.66 -24.12
N LEU A 74 -10.50 7.35 -24.28
CA LEU A 74 -9.60 6.33 -23.73
C LEU A 74 -8.18 6.46 -24.29
N PHE A 75 -8.04 6.76 -25.58
CA PHE A 75 -6.74 6.99 -26.21
C PHE A 75 -6.00 8.19 -25.63
N VAL A 76 -6.69 9.30 -25.42
CA VAL A 76 -6.13 10.51 -24.79
C VAL A 76 -5.78 10.22 -23.33
N TYR A 77 -6.69 9.61 -22.58
CA TYR A 77 -6.49 9.30 -21.17
C TYR A 77 -5.32 8.35 -20.93
N ALA A 78 -5.12 7.36 -21.81
CA ALA A 78 -3.96 6.46 -21.72
C ALA A 78 -2.62 7.21 -21.78
N LYS A 79 -2.53 8.25 -22.63
CA LYS A 79 -1.36 9.13 -22.71
C LYS A 79 -1.18 9.95 -21.44
N ASP A 80 -2.27 10.52 -20.92
CA ASP A 80 -2.25 11.37 -19.73
C ASP A 80 -1.73 10.59 -18.50
N ILE A 81 -2.21 9.36 -18.31
CA ILE A 81 -1.77 8.51 -17.20
C ILE A 81 -0.50 7.71 -17.51
N ARG A 82 0.06 7.85 -18.72
CA ARG A 82 1.27 7.15 -19.19
C ARG A 82 1.17 5.63 -19.06
N ALA A 83 0.01 5.07 -19.40
CA ALA A 83 -0.25 3.63 -19.37
C ALA A 83 -0.50 3.08 -20.78
N PRO A 84 -0.20 1.80 -21.04
CA PRO A 84 -0.53 1.16 -22.32
C PRO A 84 -2.02 1.23 -22.61
N LEU A 85 -2.38 1.60 -23.86
CA LEU A 85 -3.77 1.75 -24.28
C LEU A 85 -4.56 0.44 -24.11
N GLU A 86 -3.95 -0.69 -24.44
CA GLU A 86 -4.58 -2.01 -24.37
C GLU A 86 -5.05 -2.32 -22.92
N LEU A 87 -4.24 -1.98 -21.93
CA LEU A 87 -4.61 -2.17 -20.52
C LEU A 87 -5.72 -1.20 -20.09
N VAL A 88 -5.70 0.03 -20.57
CA VAL A 88 -6.77 1.02 -20.30
C VAL A 88 -8.09 0.53 -20.89
N GLN A 89 -8.09 0.06 -22.13
CA GLN A 89 -9.27 -0.51 -22.81
C GLN A 89 -9.77 -1.80 -22.11
N GLU A 90 -8.86 -2.67 -21.66
CA GLU A 90 -9.23 -3.86 -20.89
C GLU A 90 -9.95 -3.48 -19.59
N VAL A 91 -9.41 -2.52 -18.83
CA VAL A 91 -10.04 -2.03 -17.59
C VAL A 91 -11.37 -1.32 -17.86
N ALA A 92 -11.47 -0.54 -18.93
CA ALA A 92 -12.74 0.09 -19.34
C ALA A 92 -13.83 -0.96 -19.61
N ARG A 93 -13.48 -2.02 -20.35
CA ARG A 93 -14.38 -3.10 -20.73
C ARG A 93 -14.76 -3.98 -19.53
N THR A 94 -13.81 -4.37 -18.70
CA THR A 94 -14.02 -5.30 -17.58
C THR A 94 -14.50 -4.63 -16.30
N GLY A 95 -14.11 -3.38 -16.10
CA GLY A 95 -14.33 -2.62 -14.85
C GLY A 95 -13.48 -3.14 -13.69
N LYS A 96 -12.38 -3.83 -13.98
CA LYS A 96 -11.48 -4.43 -12.99
C LYS A 96 -10.03 -4.32 -13.46
N LEU A 97 -9.10 -4.28 -12.52
CA LEU A 97 -7.68 -4.45 -12.82
C LEU A 97 -7.41 -5.85 -13.36
N PRO A 98 -6.41 -6.03 -14.25
CA PRO A 98 -6.03 -7.36 -14.78
C PRO A 98 -5.46 -8.30 -13.73
N VAL A 99 -5.00 -7.79 -12.60
CA VAL A 99 -4.42 -8.53 -11.48
C VAL A 99 -5.08 -8.12 -10.17
N VAL A 100 -4.98 -8.97 -9.15
CA VAL A 100 -5.51 -8.68 -7.81
C VAL A 100 -4.83 -7.47 -7.18
N ASN A 101 -5.59 -6.69 -6.42
CA ASN A 101 -5.13 -5.49 -5.74
C ASN A 101 -5.47 -5.54 -4.25
N PHE A 102 -4.46 -5.64 -3.40
CA PHE A 102 -4.62 -5.72 -1.95
C PHE A 102 -4.42 -4.36 -1.28
N ALA A 103 -5.07 -4.16 -0.15
CA ALA A 103 -4.76 -3.02 0.72
C ALA A 103 -3.48 -3.28 1.51
N ALA A 104 -2.61 -2.28 1.57
CA ALA A 104 -1.42 -2.28 2.41
C ALA A 104 -1.14 -0.87 2.94
N GLY A 105 -0.50 -0.82 4.10
CA GLY A 105 -0.10 0.43 4.74
C GLY A 105 -1.15 0.99 5.70
N GLY A 106 -0.92 0.82 6.99
CA GLY A 106 -1.74 1.39 8.05
C GLY A 106 -2.91 0.55 8.54
N VAL A 107 -3.16 -0.64 7.99
CA VAL A 107 -4.20 -1.55 8.48
C VAL A 107 -3.81 -2.08 9.86
N ALA A 108 -4.61 -1.79 10.89
CA ALA A 108 -4.31 -2.17 12.27
C ALA A 108 -5.50 -2.80 13.01
N THR A 109 -6.71 -2.70 12.47
CA THR A 109 -7.93 -3.18 13.11
C THR A 109 -8.78 -4.03 12.16
N PRO A 110 -9.68 -4.87 12.68
CA PRO A 110 -10.68 -5.59 11.87
C PRO A 110 -11.55 -4.62 11.05
N ALA A 111 -11.90 -3.47 11.61
CA ALA A 111 -12.68 -2.44 10.91
C ALA A 111 -11.94 -1.87 9.70
N ASP A 112 -10.63 -1.60 9.81
CA ASP A 112 -9.80 -1.16 8.69
C ASP A 112 -9.80 -2.21 7.57
N ALA A 113 -9.62 -3.48 7.93
CA ALA A 113 -9.60 -4.59 6.97
C ALA A 113 -10.96 -4.73 6.26
N ALA A 114 -12.06 -4.71 7.01
CA ALA A 114 -13.41 -4.76 6.46
C ALA A 114 -13.70 -3.56 5.53
N LEU A 115 -13.28 -2.35 5.92
CA LEU A 115 -13.41 -1.15 5.09
C LEU A 115 -12.69 -1.33 3.74
N MET A 116 -11.48 -1.86 3.73
CA MET A 116 -10.74 -2.09 2.49
C MET A 116 -11.45 -3.07 1.57
N MET A 117 -11.99 -4.16 2.12
CA MET A 117 -12.79 -5.12 1.36
C MET A 117 -14.07 -4.48 0.79
N GLN A 118 -14.75 -3.63 1.57
CA GLN A 118 -15.94 -2.88 1.12
C GLN A 118 -15.62 -1.85 0.05
N LEU A 119 -14.40 -1.30 0.03
CA LEU A 119 -13.91 -0.42 -1.03
C LEU A 119 -13.57 -1.16 -2.34
N GLY A 120 -13.68 -2.50 -2.36
CA GLY A 120 -13.48 -3.32 -3.57
C GLY A 120 -12.04 -3.79 -3.77
N LEU A 121 -11.25 -3.89 -2.72
CA LEU A 121 -9.95 -4.54 -2.75
C LEU A 121 -10.14 -6.06 -2.60
N ASP A 122 -9.19 -6.84 -3.10
CA ASP A 122 -9.24 -8.30 -3.12
C ASP A 122 -8.70 -8.94 -1.84
N GLY A 123 -8.08 -8.16 -0.96
CA GLY A 123 -7.53 -8.61 0.31
C GLY A 123 -6.74 -7.52 1.01
N VAL A 124 -6.06 -7.90 2.10
CA VAL A 124 -5.22 -6.99 2.89
C VAL A 124 -3.86 -7.61 3.22
N PHE A 125 -2.83 -6.77 3.24
CA PHE A 125 -1.54 -7.07 3.84
C PHE A 125 -1.44 -6.37 5.19
N VAL A 126 -1.16 -7.12 6.24
CA VAL A 126 -1.02 -6.56 7.59
C VAL A 126 0.27 -7.08 8.22
N GLY A 127 1.16 -6.16 8.56
CA GLY A 127 2.41 -6.46 9.24
C GLY A 127 2.42 -5.88 10.64
N SER A 128 3.01 -4.70 10.80
CA SER A 128 3.15 -4.04 12.10
C SER A 128 1.82 -3.80 12.82
N GLY A 129 0.72 -3.63 12.11
CA GLY A 129 -0.61 -3.51 12.71
C GLY A 129 -1.01 -4.73 13.56
N ILE A 130 -0.50 -5.92 13.23
CA ILE A 130 -0.63 -7.13 14.04
C ILE A 130 0.50 -7.20 15.07
N PHE A 131 1.76 -7.21 14.62
CA PHE A 131 2.91 -7.53 15.47
C PHE A 131 3.23 -6.48 16.53
N LYS A 132 2.81 -5.22 16.35
CA LYS A 132 2.97 -4.15 17.35
C LYS A 132 1.70 -3.92 18.20
N SER A 133 0.69 -4.75 18.06
CA SER A 133 -0.48 -4.74 18.95
C SER A 133 -0.20 -5.49 20.25
N THR A 134 -1.00 -5.23 21.29
CA THR A 134 -0.82 -5.95 22.58
C THR A 134 -1.28 -7.40 22.53
N GLU A 135 -2.14 -7.77 21.58
CA GLU A 135 -2.70 -9.13 21.42
C GLU A 135 -2.57 -9.58 19.95
N PRO A 136 -1.34 -9.85 19.44
CA PRO A 136 -1.10 -10.05 18.00
C PRO A 136 -1.88 -11.25 17.44
N GLU A 137 -1.93 -12.36 18.16
CA GLU A 137 -2.62 -13.58 17.70
C GLU A 137 -4.14 -13.37 17.58
N LYS A 138 -4.76 -12.80 18.60
CA LYS A 138 -6.19 -12.48 18.58
C LYS A 138 -6.51 -11.49 17.46
N ARG A 139 -5.66 -10.48 17.30
CA ARG A 139 -5.82 -9.46 16.26
C ARG A 139 -5.70 -10.05 14.85
N ALA A 140 -4.73 -10.93 14.63
CA ALA A 140 -4.59 -11.62 13.36
C ALA A 140 -5.85 -12.43 13.01
N ARG A 141 -6.35 -13.23 13.94
CA ARG A 141 -7.59 -14.01 13.75
C ARG A 141 -8.80 -13.11 13.49
N ALA A 142 -8.92 -12.02 14.23
CA ALA A 142 -10.02 -11.06 14.07
C ALA A 142 -9.98 -10.37 12.70
N ILE A 143 -8.80 -10.00 12.21
CA ILE A 143 -8.61 -9.40 10.87
C ILE A 143 -8.99 -10.42 9.78
N VAL A 144 -8.57 -11.68 9.89
CA VAL A 144 -8.96 -12.74 8.94
C VAL A 144 -10.49 -12.91 8.90
N GLN A 145 -11.15 -12.96 10.06
CA GLN A 145 -12.60 -13.03 10.12
C GLN A 145 -13.28 -11.80 9.51
N ALA A 146 -12.74 -10.61 9.77
CA ALA A 146 -13.25 -9.36 9.21
C ALA A 146 -13.11 -9.31 7.67
N VAL A 147 -12.01 -9.82 7.10
CA VAL A 147 -11.85 -9.95 5.64
C VAL A 147 -12.83 -10.95 5.07
N THR A 148 -13.02 -12.10 5.71
CA THR A 148 -13.92 -13.15 5.24
C THR A 148 -15.38 -12.70 5.30
N HIS A 149 -15.76 -12.00 6.37
CA HIS A 149 -17.15 -11.61 6.68
C HIS A 149 -17.36 -10.10 6.60
N PHE A 150 -16.66 -9.38 5.73
CA PHE A 150 -16.64 -7.91 5.68
C PHE A 150 -18.01 -7.25 5.44
N ARG A 151 -19.02 -8.00 5.04
CA ARG A 151 -20.42 -7.54 4.87
C ARG A 151 -21.35 -7.93 6.00
N ASN A 152 -20.86 -8.65 7.00
CA ASN A 152 -21.68 -9.09 8.14
C ASN A 152 -21.39 -8.21 9.37
N PRO A 153 -22.27 -7.26 9.73
CA PRO A 153 -22.03 -6.32 10.81
C PRO A 153 -21.98 -7.00 12.18
N GLN A 154 -22.69 -8.10 12.38
CA GLN A 154 -22.69 -8.84 13.64
C GLN A 154 -21.32 -9.48 13.88
N VAL A 155 -20.77 -10.17 12.87
CA VAL A 155 -19.42 -10.75 12.94
C VAL A 155 -18.38 -9.67 13.14
N LEU A 156 -18.47 -8.54 12.41
CA LEU A 156 -17.52 -7.43 12.55
C LEU A 156 -17.56 -6.84 13.97
N ALA A 157 -18.73 -6.68 14.57
CA ALA A 157 -18.85 -6.21 15.94
C ALA A 157 -18.22 -7.19 16.93
N GLU A 158 -18.52 -8.49 16.80
CA GLU A 158 -17.99 -9.55 17.67
C GLU A 158 -16.45 -9.61 17.61
N VAL A 159 -15.87 -9.72 16.41
CA VAL A 159 -14.41 -9.86 16.24
C VAL A 159 -13.64 -8.60 16.58
N SER A 160 -14.28 -7.45 16.70
CA SER A 160 -13.67 -6.18 17.09
C SER A 160 -13.56 -5.99 18.60
N THR A 161 -14.12 -6.92 19.40
CA THR A 161 -14.10 -6.81 20.87
C THR A 161 -12.87 -7.46 21.50
N LYS A 162 -12.43 -6.95 22.66
CA LYS A 162 -11.38 -7.55 23.52
C LYS A 162 -10.05 -7.83 22.80
N LEU A 163 -9.66 -6.97 21.87
CA LEU A 163 -8.43 -7.11 21.09
C LEU A 163 -7.22 -6.38 21.70
N GLY A 164 -7.40 -5.77 22.87
CA GLY A 164 -6.34 -4.93 23.46
C GLY A 164 -6.10 -3.66 22.65
N VAL A 165 -4.95 -3.02 22.91
CA VAL A 165 -4.58 -1.76 22.25
C VAL A 165 -4.07 -2.05 20.84
N PRO A 166 -4.60 -1.37 19.80
CA PRO A 166 -4.07 -1.47 18.44
C PRO A 166 -2.72 -0.76 18.33
N MET A 167 -2.02 -0.98 17.23
CA MET A 167 -0.87 -0.17 16.88
C MET A 167 -1.29 1.31 16.76
N VAL A 168 -0.50 2.20 17.35
CA VAL A 168 -0.75 3.65 17.33
C VAL A 168 -0.68 4.21 15.91
N GLY A 169 -1.51 5.22 15.63
CA GLY A 169 -1.48 5.99 14.39
C GLY A 169 -0.35 7.02 14.39
N ILE A 170 -0.09 7.62 13.23
CA ILE A 170 0.92 8.69 13.10
C ILE A 170 0.62 9.88 14.00
N SER A 171 -0.65 10.26 14.12
CA SER A 171 -1.11 11.37 14.98
C SER A 171 -0.78 11.20 16.46
N ASP A 172 -0.60 9.93 16.88
CA ASP A 172 -0.37 9.60 18.30
C ASP A 172 1.13 9.41 18.62
N ILE A 173 2.00 9.46 17.61
CA ILE A 173 3.44 9.37 17.79
C ILE A 173 3.96 10.73 18.23
N LYS A 174 4.52 10.80 19.45
CA LYS A 174 5.18 12.00 19.95
C LYS A 174 6.46 12.27 19.17
N GLY A 175 6.58 13.46 18.60
CA GLY A 175 7.71 13.88 17.79
C GLY A 175 7.27 14.28 16.37
N ASP A 176 8.23 14.44 15.47
CA ASP A 176 7.99 14.73 14.05
C ASP A 176 8.15 13.42 13.24
N PRO A 177 7.11 12.58 13.14
CA PRO A 177 7.23 11.31 12.45
C PRO A 177 7.47 11.55 10.96
N VAL A 178 8.48 10.90 10.42
CA VAL A 178 8.75 10.96 8.97
C VAL A 178 7.71 10.10 8.25
N ASN A 179 6.80 10.75 7.55
CA ASN A 179 5.79 10.09 6.74
C ASN A 179 6.37 9.57 5.42
N PHE A 180 5.93 8.40 4.94
CA PHE A 180 6.28 7.94 3.61
C PHE A 180 5.78 8.89 2.52
N ARG A 181 4.62 9.51 2.75
CA ARG A 181 4.06 10.55 1.89
C ARG A 181 5.02 11.72 1.66
N ASP A 182 5.70 12.18 2.71
CA ASP A 182 6.63 13.31 2.64
C ASP A 182 7.93 12.94 1.93
N ARG A 183 8.28 11.65 1.90
CA ARG A 183 9.44 11.14 1.16
C ARG A 183 9.19 11.04 -0.35
N GLU A 184 7.95 10.79 -0.76
CA GLU A 184 7.57 10.60 -2.16
C GLU A 184 7.06 11.89 -2.83
N GLY A 185 6.75 12.93 -2.04
CA GLY A 185 6.18 14.20 -2.51
C GLY A 185 7.18 15.28 -2.89
N GLY A 186 8.46 14.99 -2.89
CA GLY A 186 9.48 16.01 -3.01
C GLY A 186 10.15 16.10 -4.37
N VAL A 187 9.44 16.25 -5.50
CA VAL A 187 9.99 16.93 -6.68
C VAL A 187 8.86 17.52 -7.54
N ALA A 188 8.35 18.64 -7.14
CA ALA A 188 7.76 19.59 -8.06
C ALA A 188 8.13 20.98 -7.54
N GLY A 189 9.20 21.53 -8.08
CA GLY A 189 9.67 22.90 -7.81
C GLY A 189 11.09 22.94 -7.30
N ASP A 190 11.90 23.67 -8.01
CA ASP A 190 13.28 24.08 -7.81
C ASP A 190 13.70 24.40 -6.37
N GLY A 191 13.92 23.41 -5.56
CA GLY A 191 14.35 23.66 -4.20
C GLY A 191 14.90 22.39 -3.55
N VAL A 192 16.21 22.37 -3.35
CA VAL A 192 16.85 21.45 -2.39
C VAL A 192 16.04 21.47 -1.09
N PRO A 193 15.55 20.30 -0.60
CA PRO A 193 14.83 20.28 0.66
C PRO A 193 15.73 20.86 1.75
N PRO A 194 15.21 21.66 2.68
CA PRO A 194 16.01 22.19 3.77
C PRO A 194 16.62 21.01 4.52
N LYS A 195 17.94 20.99 4.63
CA LYS A 195 18.67 20.04 5.50
C LYS A 195 18.15 20.26 6.94
N LYS A 196 17.13 19.50 7.36
CA LYS A 196 16.81 19.41 8.77
C LYS A 196 18.03 18.77 9.45
N GLN A 197 18.73 19.56 10.21
CA GLN A 197 19.82 19.10 11.07
C GLN A 197 19.22 18.04 12.02
N LEU A 198 19.68 16.81 11.89
CA LEU A 198 19.51 15.78 12.91
C LEU A 198 20.31 16.21 14.15
N HIS A 199 19.67 16.94 15.04
CA HIS A 199 20.24 17.22 16.34
C HIS A 199 20.18 15.93 17.17
N GLY A 200 21.34 15.32 17.38
CA GLY A 200 21.63 14.47 18.53
C GLY A 200 21.52 12.96 18.39
N ALA A 201 21.53 12.37 17.19
CA ALA A 201 21.76 10.92 17.09
C ALA A 201 23.22 10.66 16.69
N THR A 202 24.00 10.06 17.56
CA THR A 202 25.32 9.53 17.22
C THR A 202 25.14 8.32 16.29
N GLU A 203 26.05 8.13 15.31
CA GLU A 203 26.02 7.07 14.30
C GLU A 203 25.77 5.65 14.86
N THR A 204 26.10 5.43 16.12
CA THR A 204 25.96 4.14 16.83
C THR A 204 24.51 3.74 17.13
N GLN A 205 23.54 4.66 17.03
CA GLN A 205 22.13 4.37 17.31
C GLN A 205 21.31 4.01 16.06
N LEU A 206 21.86 4.22 14.87
CA LEU A 206 21.18 3.94 13.59
C LEU A 206 21.38 2.49 13.11
N TYR A 207 22.36 1.77 13.63
CA TYR A 207 22.63 0.37 13.29
C TYR A 207 22.70 -0.47 14.56
N GLY A 208 21.54 -0.79 15.10
CA GLY A 208 21.44 -1.78 16.18
C GLY A 208 21.83 -3.17 15.70
N SER A 209 22.89 -3.71 16.33
CA SER A 209 23.34 -5.10 16.33
C SER A 209 23.78 -5.74 15.01
N SER A 210 25.10 -5.78 14.86
CA SER A 210 25.89 -6.67 14.02
C SER A 210 25.40 -8.12 14.04
N TRP A 211 25.13 -8.65 12.85
CA TRP A 211 25.12 -10.09 12.63
C TRP A 211 26.57 -10.59 12.68
N ASN A 212 26.94 -11.24 13.80
CA ASN A 212 28.19 -11.95 13.93
C ASN A 212 28.08 -13.26 13.13
N VAL A 213 28.59 -13.28 11.91
CA VAL A 213 28.85 -14.52 11.19
C VAL A 213 30.22 -14.99 11.60
N GLY A 214 30.24 -15.93 12.54
CA GLY A 214 31.47 -16.62 12.92
C GLY A 214 32.02 -17.44 11.77
N HIS A 215 33.13 -17.01 11.19
CA HIS A 215 34.01 -17.88 10.42
C HIS A 215 34.72 -18.82 11.40
N GLN A 216 34.36 -20.10 11.36
CA GLN A 216 35.25 -21.15 11.86
C GLN A 216 35.98 -21.76 10.66
N HIS A 217 37.27 -21.55 10.62
CA HIS A 217 38.21 -22.32 9.85
C HIS A 217 38.29 -23.75 10.40
N ARG A 218 38.09 -24.76 9.58
CA ARG A 218 38.98 -25.93 9.37
C ARG A 218 38.56 -26.67 8.10
#